data_74cfd9eab324024504015b50c1f9b3ac
#
_entry.id   74cfd9eab324024504015b50c1f9b3ac
#
_cell.length_a   1.000
_cell.length_b   1.000
_cell.length_c   1.000
_cell.angle_alpha   90.00
_cell.angle_beta   90.00
_cell.angle_gamma   90.00
#
_symmetry.space_group_name_H-M   'P 1'
#
loop_
_entity.id
_entity.type
_entity.pdbx_description
1 polymer ?
#
loop_
_entity_poly.entity_id
_entity_poly.type
_entity_poly.pdbx_seq_one_letter_code
_entity_poly.pdbx_strand_id
1 'polypeptide(L)'
;FIPTAVWFGVRYLWAEKMLVAGTFFSTCYLIDINIMSMELYRGDTRGFEFGVTDWMVISLILVMMISPRWQKKRPQVFPPNTTIMVFYFMLAVATLFISYVPVYGAFGISKILRAMAVYWVAYNYLRTEKDLRFFLLILASIVAFEFLLVIQQRLSGFYRTHGSLPHSNTLAIYINMMNMIFLSFVLNDRSKGWTRYLYWITLGMGSLIVLATFSRGALAVMVVCYMLVIILSSYDRLRPSKLKVIGLLALVALPIALKVTPSIIKRFETAPVNAELSRHQANDAAIAMAGSSWLGVGINNYSYAVNNTSFSQFVPLEVDRGIVHNIYLLHAAEMGWLGLFVFVLMIARFQWMAVKIILKRQDTVISHVAIGIFAAMTALWIQSLLEWAFRQTYITVEFFMLAGFLAALPRVQAHMLGLRRQKLMQVHQVRKKLQNMPLHPALAISNNLSR
;
A
#
# COMPACT_ATOMS: atom_id res chain seq x y z
N PHE A 1 -27.32 4.05 2.92
CA PHE A 1 -26.29 3.33 2.14
C PHE A 1 -25.92 1.97 2.77
N ILE A 2 -25.43 1.92 4.04
CA ILE A 2 -24.92 0.66 4.67
C ILE A 2 -25.95 -0.48 4.62
N PRO A 3 -27.22 -0.33 5.09
CA PRO A 3 -28.19 -1.42 5.06
C PRO A 3 -28.43 -1.97 3.65
N THR A 4 -28.56 -1.08 2.68
CA THR A 4 -28.79 -1.45 1.27
C THR A 4 -27.57 -2.19 0.71
N ALA A 5 -26.36 -1.65 0.94
CA ALA A 5 -25.11 -2.25 0.50
C ALA A 5 -24.88 -3.65 1.12
N VAL A 6 -25.18 -3.81 2.41
CA VAL A 6 -25.13 -5.10 3.12
C VAL A 6 -26.14 -6.08 2.55
N TRP A 7 -27.39 -5.66 2.32
CA TRP A 7 -28.43 -6.52 1.76
C TRP A 7 -28.03 -7.05 0.39
N PHE A 8 -27.59 -6.18 -0.53
CA PHE A 8 -27.09 -6.58 -1.84
C PHE A 8 -25.84 -7.46 -1.74
N GLY A 9 -24.87 -7.08 -0.90
CA GLY A 9 -23.63 -7.82 -0.68
C GLY A 9 -23.87 -9.22 -0.12
N VAL A 10 -24.84 -9.42 0.78
CA VAL A 10 -25.23 -10.73 1.30
C VAL A 10 -25.92 -11.56 0.23
N ARG A 11 -26.79 -10.97 -0.56
CA ARG A 11 -27.60 -11.65 -1.58
C ARG A 11 -26.79 -12.03 -2.83
N TYR A 12 -25.97 -11.10 -3.34
CA TYR A 12 -25.32 -11.20 -4.63
C TYR A 12 -23.79 -11.11 -4.53
N LEU A 13 -23.09 -12.07 -5.12
CA LEU A 13 -21.62 -12.10 -5.16
C LEU A 13 -21.02 -10.93 -5.95
N TRP A 14 -21.70 -10.49 -7.01
CA TRP A 14 -21.23 -9.33 -7.79
C TRP A 14 -21.26 -8.04 -6.96
N ALA A 15 -22.28 -7.86 -6.11
CA ALA A 15 -22.41 -6.69 -5.24
C ALA A 15 -21.30 -6.70 -4.15
N GLU A 16 -20.98 -7.86 -3.58
CA GLU A 16 -19.84 -8.01 -2.67
C GLU A 16 -18.52 -7.61 -3.37
N LYS A 17 -18.31 -8.07 -4.61
CA LYS A 17 -17.13 -7.68 -5.39
C LYS A 17 -17.10 -6.19 -5.72
N MET A 18 -18.23 -5.59 -6.02
CA MET A 18 -18.34 -4.13 -6.23
C MET A 18 -17.99 -3.35 -4.97
N LEU A 19 -18.45 -3.80 -3.80
CA LEU A 19 -18.06 -3.20 -2.52
C LEU A 19 -16.55 -3.29 -2.28
N VAL A 20 -15.94 -4.43 -2.58
CA VAL A 20 -14.48 -4.60 -2.48
C VAL A 20 -13.76 -3.68 -3.45
N ALA A 21 -14.18 -3.66 -4.72
CA ALA A 21 -13.59 -2.77 -5.71
C ALA A 21 -13.73 -1.30 -5.31
N GLY A 22 -14.92 -0.91 -4.85
CA GLY A 22 -15.17 0.44 -4.38
C GLY A 22 -14.36 0.81 -3.15
N THR A 23 -14.21 -0.11 -2.18
CA THR A 23 -13.37 0.11 -0.99
C THR A 23 -11.94 0.46 -1.36
N PHE A 24 -11.35 -0.32 -2.28
CA PHE A 24 -9.95 -0.10 -2.66
C PHE A 24 -9.79 1.04 -3.66
N PHE A 25 -10.74 1.22 -4.57
CA PHE A 25 -10.73 2.35 -5.49
C PHE A 25 -10.92 3.68 -4.78
N SER A 26 -11.80 3.75 -3.77
CA SER A 26 -12.03 4.99 -3.01
C SER A 26 -10.82 5.45 -2.18
N THR A 27 -9.76 4.66 -2.10
CA THR A 27 -8.51 5.09 -1.44
C THR A 27 -7.79 6.21 -2.21
N CYS A 28 -7.99 6.34 -3.52
CA CYS A 28 -7.41 7.43 -4.31
C CYS A 28 -8.26 8.70 -4.29
N TYR A 29 -9.56 8.61 -4.04
CA TYR A 29 -10.46 9.75 -4.04
C TYR A 29 -11.32 9.75 -2.78
N LEU A 30 -10.84 10.43 -1.74
CA LEU A 30 -11.58 10.53 -0.47
C LEU A 30 -12.72 11.52 -0.63
N ILE A 31 -13.95 10.99 -0.52
CA ILE A 31 -15.14 11.76 -0.28
C ILE A 31 -15.50 11.50 1.18
N ASP A 32 -15.30 12.47 2.04
CA ASP A 32 -15.53 12.33 3.47
C ASP A 32 -16.38 13.48 4.02
N ILE A 33 -17.09 13.16 5.10
CA ILE A 33 -17.75 14.12 5.97
C ILE A 33 -16.86 14.26 7.18
N ASN A 34 -16.51 15.49 7.50
CA ASN A 34 -15.69 15.80 8.66
C ASN A 34 -16.59 16.27 9.79
N ILE A 35 -16.80 15.42 10.79
CA ILE A 35 -17.62 15.73 11.96
C ILE A 35 -16.75 16.42 13.00
N MET A 36 -17.23 17.50 13.60
CA MET A 36 -16.48 18.35 14.54
C MET A 36 -15.21 18.94 13.92
N SER A 37 -15.29 19.43 12.66
CA SER A 37 -14.15 20.01 11.97
C SER A 37 -13.59 21.23 12.70
N MET A 38 -12.30 21.17 12.98
CA MET A 38 -11.50 22.27 13.54
C MET A 38 -10.69 22.92 12.41
N GLU A 39 -11.32 23.81 11.62
CA GLU A 39 -10.74 24.36 10.40
C GLU A 39 -9.42 25.11 10.63
N LEU A 40 -9.27 25.77 11.75
CA LEU A 40 -8.05 26.51 12.11
C LEU A 40 -6.91 25.60 12.60
N TYR A 41 -7.22 24.32 12.90
CA TYR A 41 -6.21 23.39 13.35
C TYR A 41 -5.33 22.94 12.19
N ARG A 42 -4.00 23.02 12.36
CA ARG A 42 -3.01 22.68 11.32
C ARG A 42 -2.38 21.29 11.50
N GLY A 43 -3.01 20.42 12.30
CA GLY A 43 -2.60 19.02 12.45
C GLY A 43 -2.94 18.15 11.23
N ASP A 44 -2.58 16.88 11.33
CA ASP A 44 -2.79 15.91 10.24
C ASP A 44 -4.26 15.49 10.08
N THR A 45 -5.04 15.59 11.14
CA THR A 45 -6.48 15.26 11.18
C THR A 45 -7.22 16.35 11.93
N ARG A 46 -8.17 16.99 11.26
CA ARG A 46 -8.87 18.19 11.76
C ARG A 46 -10.23 17.90 12.37
N GLY A 47 -10.69 16.66 12.35
CA GLY A 47 -11.99 16.22 12.86
C GLY A 47 -12.14 14.71 12.71
N PHE A 48 -13.33 14.19 13.04
CA PHE A 48 -13.68 12.80 12.74
C PHE A 48 -14.06 12.68 11.27
N GLU A 49 -13.11 12.26 10.46
CA GLU A 49 -13.33 11.99 9.04
C GLU A 49 -14.12 10.68 8.89
N PHE A 50 -15.21 10.69 8.15
CA PHE A 50 -16.03 9.52 7.85
C PHE A 50 -16.37 9.50 6.36
N GLY A 51 -15.68 8.68 5.60
CA GLY A 51 -15.74 8.71 4.15
C GLY A 51 -16.45 7.52 3.52
N VAL A 52 -16.57 7.56 2.20
CA VAL A 52 -17.13 6.47 1.39
C VAL A 52 -16.37 5.16 1.63
N THR A 53 -15.04 5.23 1.79
CA THR A 53 -14.20 4.07 2.14
C THR A 53 -14.67 3.40 3.43
N ASP A 54 -14.96 4.18 4.46
CA ASP A 54 -15.40 3.66 5.77
C ASP A 54 -16.76 2.97 5.67
N TRP A 55 -17.69 3.58 4.94
CA TRP A 55 -19.03 3.01 4.72
C TRP A 55 -18.94 1.66 3.99
N MET A 56 -18.06 1.57 2.99
CA MET A 56 -17.83 0.32 2.27
C MET A 56 -17.13 -0.73 3.14
N VAL A 57 -16.13 -0.33 3.93
CA VAL A 57 -15.44 -1.20 4.89
C VAL A 57 -16.42 -1.77 5.92
N ILE A 58 -17.25 -0.93 6.55
CA ILE A 58 -18.27 -1.38 7.50
C ILE A 58 -19.26 -2.33 6.82
N SER A 59 -19.72 -1.98 5.61
CA SER A 59 -20.63 -2.84 4.85
C SER A 59 -20.00 -4.21 4.57
N LEU A 60 -18.72 -4.27 4.19
CA LEU A 60 -18.00 -5.52 3.94
C LEU A 60 -17.81 -6.34 5.21
N ILE A 61 -17.47 -5.70 6.34
CA ILE A 61 -17.37 -6.39 7.65
C ILE A 61 -18.71 -7.05 7.96
N LEU A 62 -19.83 -6.34 7.82
CA LEU A 62 -21.17 -6.86 8.08
C LEU A 62 -21.53 -7.99 7.09
N VAL A 63 -21.21 -7.84 5.80
CA VAL A 63 -21.40 -8.90 4.79
C VAL A 63 -20.61 -10.15 5.16
N MET A 64 -19.35 -10.00 5.58
CA MET A 64 -18.51 -11.14 5.99
C MET A 64 -19.00 -11.82 7.27
N MET A 65 -19.67 -11.09 8.16
CA MET A 65 -20.24 -11.66 9.40
C MET A 65 -21.59 -12.36 9.17
N ILE A 66 -22.43 -11.82 8.29
CA ILE A 66 -23.85 -12.24 8.15
C ILE A 66 -24.02 -13.22 7.00
N SER A 67 -23.26 -13.10 5.90
CA SER A 67 -23.49 -13.87 4.68
C SER A 67 -23.24 -15.37 4.87
N PRO A 68 -24.18 -16.25 4.44
CA PRO A 68 -23.98 -17.71 4.47
C PRO A 68 -22.74 -18.20 3.72
N ARG A 69 -22.29 -17.46 2.70
CA ARG A 69 -21.05 -17.75 1.96
C ARG A 69 -19.82 -17.69 2.87
N TRP A 70 -19.83 -16.81 3.87
CA TRP A 70 -18.76 -16.61 4.81
C TRP A 70 -18.86 -17.51 6.03
N GLN A 71 -20.05 -18.00 6.39
CA GLN A 71 -20.25 -18.92 7.53
C GLN A 71 -19.45 -20.23 7.39
N LYS A 72 -19.31 -20.75 6.16
CA LYS A 72 -18.47 -21.93 5.86
C LYS A 72 -16.96 -21.66 6.01
N LYS A 73 -16.54 -20.41 5.89
CA LYS A 73 -15.15 -19.95 5.96
C LYS A 73 -15.09 -18.67 6.78
N ARG A 74 -15.34 -18.78 8.08
CA ARG A 74 -15.41 -17.63 8.99
C ARG A 74 -14.22 -16.69 8.83
N PRO A 75 -14.43 -15.35 8.88
CA PRO A 75 -13.36 -14.39 8.93
C PRO A 75 -12.46 -14.64 10.15
N GLN A 76 -11.17 -14.48 9.99
CA GLN A 76 -10.23 -14.54 11.11
C GLN A 76 -10.29 -13.21 11.86
N VAL A 77 -10.62 -13.25 13.14
CA VAL A 77 -10.78 -12.06 13.98
C VAL A 77 -9.42 -11.36 14.19
N PHE A 78 -8.38 -12.15 14.46
CA PHE A 78 -7.02 -11.67 14.67
C PHE A 78 -6.09 -12.09 13.52
N PRO A 79 -6.03 -11.31 12.42
CA PRO A 79 -5.05 -11.53 11.36
C PRO A 79 -3.61 -11.46 11.88
N PRO A 80 -2.60 -11.97 11.12
CA PRO A 80 -1.19 -11.83 11.50
C PRO A 80 -0.82 -10.37 11.77
N ASN A 81 0.07 -10.11 12.73
CA ASN A 81 0.49 -8.77 13.18
C ASN A 81 -0.58 -7.91 13.88
N THR A 82 -1.81 -8.40 14.09
CA THR A 82 -2.84 -7.66 14.85
C THR A 82 -2.33 -7.27 16.25
N THR A 83 -1.57 -8.11 16.92
CA THR A 83 -1.04 -7.83 18.26
C THR A 83 -0.19 -6.56 18.30
N ILE A 84 0.74 -6.39 17.36
CA ILE A 84 1.58 -5.16 17.31
C ILE A 84 0.77 -3.94 16.93
N MET A 85 -0.23 -4.09 16.05
CA MET A 85 -1.14 -3.01 15.66
C MET A 85 -2.02 -2.56 16.85
N VAL A 86 -2.55 -3.52 17.61
CA VAL A 86 -3.33 -3.23 18.83
C VAL A 86 -2.44 -2.56 19.88
N PHE A 87 -1.21 -3.03 20.06
CA PHE A 87 -0.28 -2.41 20.98
C PHE A 87 0.04 -0.96 20.58
N TYR A 88 0.32 -0.71 19.29
CA TYR A 88 0.49 0.64 18.76
C TYR A 88 -0.76 1.51 18.99
N PHE A 89 -1.95 0.98 18.73
CA PHE A 89 -3.22 1.66 18.97
C PHE A 89 -3.44 2.00 20.45
N MET A 90 -3.21 1.04 21.35
CA MET A 90 -3.36 1.26 22.78
C MET A 90 -2.38 2.30 23.32
N LEU A 91 -1.15 2.31 22.78
CA LEU A 91 -0.18 3.35 23.11
C LEU A 91 -0.64 4.73 22.62
N ALA A 92 -1.20 4.81 21.40
CA ALA A 92 -1.80 6.06 20.91
C ALA A 92 -2.96 6.53 21.82
N VAL A 93 -3.81 5.61 22.29
CA VAL A 93 -4.87 5.93 23.25
C VAL A 93 -4.28 6.43 24.59
N ALA A 94 -3.21 5.80 25.08
CA ALA A 94 -2.54 6.24 26.30
C ALA A 94 -2.01 7.68 26.19
N THR A 95 -1.62 8.14 25.01
CA THR A 95 -1.18 9.53 24.83
C THR A 95 -2.28 10.58 25.03
N LEU A 96 -3.57 10.19 25.00
CA LEU A 96 -4.66 11.12 25.28
C LEU A 96 -4.61 11.70 26.70
N PHE A 97 -4.13 10.90 27.66
CA PHE A 97 -4.06 11.33 29.06
C PHE A 97 -3.04 12.44 29.32
N ILE A 98 -2.08 12.63 28.39
CA ILE A 98 -1.04 13.65 28.48
C ILE A 98 -1.17 14.72 27.38
N SER A 99 -2.14 14.54 26.45
CA SER A 99 -2.34 15.46 25.32
C SER A 99 -2.72 16.85 25.81
N TYR A 100 -2.14 17.89 25.19
CA TYR A 100 -2.58 19.26 25.41
C TYR A 100 -4.06 19.45 25.05
N VAL A 101 -4.49 18.85 23.94
CA VAL A 101 -5.89 18.87 23.49
C VAL A 101 -6.32 17.43 23.14
N PRO A 102 -6.95 16.71 24.09
CA PRO A 102 -7.32 15.30 23.90
C PRO A 102 -8.22 15.05 22.67
N VAL A 103 -9.08 16.02 22.32
CA VAL A 103 -9.97 15.92 21.15
C VAL A 103 -9.17 15.79 19.85
N TYR A 104 -8.07 16.52 19.69
CA TYR A 104 -7.20 16.36 18.51
C TYR A 104 -6.57 14.96 18.47
N GLY A 105 -6.18 14.45 19.63
CA GLY A 105 -5.71 13.07 19.76
C GLY A 105 -6.77 12.04 19.35
N ALA A 106 -8.02 12.24 19.75
CA ALA A 106 -9.13 11.37 19.37
C ALA A 106 -9.34 11.30 17.85
N PHE A 107 -9.17 12.43 17.14
CA PHE A 107 -9.21 12.44 15.66
C PHE A 107 -8.11 11.53 15.08
N GLY A 108 -6.88 11.63 15.55
CA GLY A 108 -5.75 10.78 15.12
C GLY A 108 -6.00 9.29 15.40
N ILE A 109 -6.54 8.97 16.57
CA ILE A 109 -6.88 7.60 16.97
C ILE A 109 -7.97 7.01 16.07
N SER A 110 -9.01 7.79 15.73
CA SER A 110 -10.06 7.35 14.81
C SER A 110 -9.50 6.94 13.45
N LYS A 111 -8.53 7.70 12.93
CA LYS A 111 -7.82 7.38 11.69
C LYS A 111 -7.08 6.03 11.77
N ILE A 112 -6.38 5.77 12.86
CA ILE A 112 -5.68 4.49 13.07
C ILE A 112 -6.69 3.33 13.06
N LEU A 113 -7.81 3.47 13.78
CA LEU A 113 -8.85 2.44 13.83
C LEU A 113 -9.44 2.13 12.45
N ARG A 114 -9.74 3.17 11.66
CA ARG A 114 -10.23 3.05 10.28
C ARG A 114 -9.24 2.28 9.41
N ALA A 115 -7.96 2.62 9.50
CA ALA A 115 -6.90 1.94 8.75
C ALA A 115 -6.74 0.46 9.17
N MET A 116 -6.86 0.14 10.47
CA MET A 116 -6.88 -1.23 10.96
C MET A 116 -8.09 -2.02 10.43
N ALA A 117 -9.25 -1.39 10.28
CA ALA A 117 -10.42 -2.01 9.67
C ALA A 117 -10.19 -2.34 8.18
N VAL A 118 -9.54 -1.46 7.42
CA VAL A 118 -9.13 -1.73 6.04
C VAL A 118 -8.17 -2.93 5.97
N TYR A 119 -7.17 -3.00 6.85
CA TYR A 119 -6.27 -4.16 6.96
C TYR A 119 -7.04 -5.45 7.19
N TRP A 120 -7.99 -5.44 8.11
CA TRP A 120 -8.80 -6.60 8.46
C TRP A 120 -9.64 -7.08 7.26
N VAL A 121 -10.29 -6.16 6.54
CA VAL A 121 -11.07 -6.47 5.33
C VAL A 121 -10.17 -7.02 4.23
N ALA A 122 -9.06 -6.36 3.95
CA ALA A 122 -8.10 -6.76 2.92
C ALA A 122 -7.56 -8.18 3.19
N TYR A 123 -7.14 -8.46 4.42
CA TYR A 123 -6.71 -9.78 4.83
C TYR A 123 -7.80 -10.82 4.63
N ASN A 124 -9.00 -10.61 5.16
CA ASN A 124 -10.05 -11.62 5.16
C ASN A 124 -10.62 -11.89 3.77
N TYR A 125 -10.69 -10.88 2.91
CA TYR A 125 -11.18 -11.01 1.55
C TYR A 125 -10.25 -11.84 0.66
N LEU A 126 -8.94 -11.63 0.72
CA LEU A 126 -7.98 -12.29 -0.15
C LEU A 126 -7.77 -13.76 0.25
N ARG A 127 -8.36 -14.70 -0.49
CA ARG A 127 -8.33 -16.14 -0.20
C ARG A 127 -7.80 -16.99 -1.33
N THR A 128 -7.94 -16.53 -2.57
CA THR A 128 -7.61 -17.29 -3.77
C THR A 128 -6.72 -16.48 -4.71
N GLU A 129 -6.08 -17.13 -5.67
CA GLU A 129 -5.34 -16.46 -6.73
C GLU A 129 -6.26 -15.57 -7.58
N LYS A 130 -7.54 -15.91 -7.75
CA LYS A 130 -8.50 -15.09 -8.48
C LYS A 130 -8.77 -13.77 -7.76
N ASP A 131 -8.87 -13.78 -6.43
CA ASP A 131 -9.03 -12.56 -5.64
C ASP A 131 -7.79 -11.67 -5.77
N LEU A 132 -6.59 -12.28 -5.78
CA LEU A 132 -5.34 -11.56 -5.98
C LEU A 132 -5.28 -10.88 -7.36
N ARG A 133 -5.67 -11.58 -8.43
CA ARG A 133 -5.74 -10.99 -9.78
C ARG A 133 -6.79 -9.90 -9.89
N PHE A 134 -7.92 -10.05 -9.23
CA PHE A 134 -8.96 -9.02 -9.14
C PHE A 134 -8.43 -7.77 -8.43
N PHE A 135 -7.68 -7.94 -7.35
CA PHE A 135 -7.02 -6.83 -6.66
C PHE A 135 -6.01 -6.09 -7.56
N LEU A 136 -5.16 -6.81 -8.30
CA LEU A 136 -4.24 -6.19 -9.26
C LEU A 136 -4.98 -5.38 -10.32
N LEU A 137 -6.16 -5.84 -10.76
CA LEU A 137 -7.00 -5.10 -11.69
C LEU A 137 -7.52 -3.80 -11.06
N ILE A 138 -7.92 -3.81 -9.78
CA ILE A 138 -8.34 -2.60 -9.06
C ILE A 138 -7.18 -1.61 -8.96
N LEU A 139 -5.97 -2.06 -8.59
CA LEU A 139 -4.79 -1.17 -8.57
C LEU A 139 -4.49 -0.58 -9.94
N ALA A 140 -4.59 -1.38 -11.02
CA ALA A 140 -4.42 -0.88 -12.38
C ALA A 140 -5.47 0.18 -12.75
N SER A 141 -6.72 -0.01 -12.31
CA SER A 141 -7.80 0.97 -12.53
C SER A 141 -7.56 2.28 -11.79
N ILE A 142 -7.00 2.24 -10.57
CA ILE A 142 -6.60 3.43 -9.82
C ILE A 142 -5.51 4.19 -10.57
N VAL A 143 -4.45 3.49 -11.00
CA VAL A 143 -3.36 4.12 -11.77
C VAL A 143 -3.88 4.73 -13.08
N ALA A 144 -4.79 4.06 -13.77
CA ALA A 144 -5.41 4.58 -14.99
C ALA A 144 -6.25 5.84 -14.72
N PHE A 145 -7.04 5.84 -13.65
CA PHE A 145 -7.83 6.99 -13.23
C PHE A 145 -6.94 8.20 -12.91
N GLU A 146 -5.92 8.01 -12.07
CA GLU A 146 -4.96 9.07 -11.73
C GLU A 146 -4.20 9.57 -12.95
N PHE A 147 -3.85 8.67 -13.89
CA PHE A 147 -3.19 9.05 -15.15
C PHE A 147 -4.04 9.98 -16.00
N LEU A 148 -5.34 9.70 -16.12
CA LEU A 148 -6.26 10.58 -16.86
C LEU A 148 -6.36 11.97 -16.21
N LEU A 149 -6.46 12.04 -14.88
CA LEU A 149 -6.47 13.32 -14.16
C LEU A 149 -5.17 14.09 -14.33
N VAL A 150 -4.04 13.40 -14.27
CA VAL A 150 -2.72 14.01 -14.49
C VAL A 150 -2.57 14.56 -15.90
N ILE A 151 -3.06 13.86 -16.93
CA ILE A 151 -3.10 14.38 -18.29
C ILE A 151 -3.97 15.64 -18.37
N GLN A 152 -5.18 15.58 -17.82
CA GLN A 152 -6.08 16.74 -17.77
C GLN A 152 -5.41 17.96 -17.11
N GLN A 153 -4.79 17.77 -15.95
CA GLN A 153 -4.07 18.84 -15.24
C GLN A 153 -2.91 19.40 -16.07
N ARG A 154 -2.15 18.54 -16.77
CA ARG A 154 -1.07 18.98 -17.65
C ARG A 154 -1.59 19.81 -18.82
N LEU A 155 -2.65 19.37 -19.47
CA LEU A 155 -3.28 20.12 -20.57
C LEU A 155 -3.88 21.46 -20.07
N SER A 156 -4.31 21.54 -18.82
CA SER A 156 -4.76 22.76 -18.17
C SER A 156 -3.63 23.67 -17.67
N GLY A 157 -2.35 23.34 -17.96
CA GLY A 157 -1.19 24.18 -17.64
C GLY A 157 -0.59 24.01 -16.25
N PHE A 158 -1.03 23.03 -15.46
CA PHE A 158 -0.43 22.76 -14.15
C PHE A 158 1.03 22.32 -14.29
N TYR A 159 1.95 23.09 -13.69
CA TYR A 159 3.37 22.73 -13.68
C TYR A 159 3.64 21.46 -12.88
N ARG A 160 3.01 21.31 -11.72
CA ARG A 160 3.07 20.11 -10.87
C ARG A 160 1.67 19.52 -10.75
N THR A 161 1.51 18.28 -11.21
CA THR A 161 0.23 17.59 -11.10
C THR A 161 0.10 16.87 -9.78
N HIS A 162 -1.11 16.79 -9.29
CA HIS A 162 -1.43 16.10 -8.03
C HIS A 162 -2.58 15.06 -8.19
N GLY A 163 -3.12 14.90 -9.43
CA GLY A 163 -4.23 13.99 -9.67
C GLY A 163 -5.47 14.34 -8.84
N SER A 164 -6.05 13.35 -8.22
CA SER A 164 -7.14 13.50 -7.25
C SER A 164 -6.66 13.82 -5.83
N LEU A 165 -5.36 13.71 -5.56
CA LEU A 165 -4.79 13.85 -4.22
C LEU A 165 -4.46 15.33 -3.89
N PRO A 166 -4.37 15.71 -2.59
CA PRO A 166 -4.21 17.11 -2.22
C PRO A 166 -2.86 17.72 -2.65
N HIS A 167 -1.82 16.89 -2.76
CA HIS A 167 -0.45 17.36 -3.07
C HIS A 167 0.28 16.45 -4.04
N SER A 168 1.13 17.03 -4.89
CA SER A 168 1.96 16.29 -5.84
C SER A 168 2.88 15.26 -5.16
N ASN A 169 3.42 15.56 -3.96
CA ASN A 169 4.23 14.60 -3.22
C ASN A 169 3.40 13.39 -2.75
N THR A 170 2.16 13.64 -2.30
CA THR A 170 1.23 12.56 -1.88
C THR A 170 0.93 11.63 -3.05
N LEU A 171 0.59 12.20 -4.22
CA LEU A 171 0.35 11.41 -5.44
C LEU A 171 1.59 10.57 -5.80
N ALA A 172 2.77 11.17 -5.74
CA ALA A 172 4.00 10.47 -6.09
C ALA A 172 4.29 9.29 -5.16
N ILE A 173 4.06 9.43 -3.85
CA ILE A 173 4.22 8.34 -2.86
C ILE A 173 3.21 7.23 -3.12
N TYR A 174 1.94 7.61 -3.27
CA TYR A 174 0.82 6.70 -3.50
C TYR A 174 1.06 5.84 -4.76
N ILE A 175 1.38 6.46 -5.89
CA ILE A 175 1.64 5.74 -7.14
C ILE A 175 2.94 4.93 -7.08
N ASN A 176 3.98 5.41 -6.39
CA ASN A 176 5.21 4.65 -6.22
C ASN A 176 4.98 3.29 -5.55
N MET A 177 4.10 3.22 -4.55
CA MET A 177 3.78 1.93 -3.91
C MET A 177 3.16 0.95 -4.91
N MET A 178 2.26 1.39 -5.78
CA MET A 178 1.68 0.55 -6.83
C MET A 178 2.69 0.16 -7.90
N ASN A 179 3.54 1.09 -8.33
CA ASN A 179 4.57 0.85 -9.34
C ASN A 179 5.51 -0.29 -8.97
N MET A 180 5.90 -0.42 -7.69
CA MET A 180 6.76 -1.52 -7.23
C MET A 180 6.11 -2.88 -7.45
N ILE A 181 4.80 -2.97 -7.24
CA ILE A 181 4.03 -4.20 -7.46
C ILE A 181 4.02 -4.54 -8.96
N PHE A 182 3.66 -3.59 -9.82
CA PHE A 182 3.60 -3.82 -11.26
C PHE A 182 4.97 -4.11 -11.86
N LEU A 183 6.04 -3.45 -11.41
CA LEU A 183 7.40 -3.77 -11.85
C LEU A 183 7.79 -5.20 -11.49
N SER A 184 7.44 -5.67 -10.29
CA SER A 184 7.70 -7.05 -9.90
C SER A 184 6.98 -8.05 -10.81
N PHE A 185 5.73 -7.76 -11.23
CA PHE A 185 5.01 -8.59 -12.20
C PHE A 185 5.61 -8.52 -13.60
N VAL A 186 5.99 -7.35 -14.09
CA VAL A 186 6.64 -7.19 -15.39
C VAL A 186 7.92 -8.02 -15.49
N LEU A 187 8.71 -8.08 -14.41
CA LEU A 187 9.97 -8.83 -14.36
C LEU A 187 9.78 -10.34 -14.22
N ASN A 188 8.76 -10.79 -13.50
CA ASN A 188 8.68 -12.16 -13.03
C ASN A 188 7.50 -12.95 -13.61
N ASP A 189 6.34 -12.29 -13.91
CA ASP A 189 5.15 -13.00 -14.37
C ASP A 189 5.33 -13.52 -15.80
N ARG A 190 4.94 -14.78 -15.99
CA ARG A 190 5.00 -15.48 -17.28
C ARG A 190 3.65 -15.52 -17.98
N SER A 191 2.68 -14.76 -17.52
CA SER A 191 1.38 -14.68 -18.18
C SER A 191 1.56 -14.22 -19.62
N LYS A 192 0.71 -14.77 -20.50
CA LYS A 192 0.67 -14.43 -21.92
C LYS A 192 -0.60 -13.61 -22.20
N GLY A 193 -0.59 -12.87 -23.30
CA GLY A 193 -1.75 -12.12 -23.75
C GLY A 193 -2.00 -10.85 -22.94
N TRP A 194 -3.29 -10.50 -22.78
CA TRP A 194 -3.75 -9.22 -22.23
C TRP A 194 -3.19 -8.89 -20.84
N THR A 195 -3.09 -9.85 -19.95
CA THR A 195 -2.60 -9.64 -18.58
C THR A 195 -1.17 -9.06 -18.54
N ARG A 196 -0.31 -9.53 -19.46
CA ARG A 196 1.06 -9.02 -19.57
C ARG A 196 1.09 -7.57 -20.02
N TYR A 197 0.27 -7.23 -21.03
CA TYR A 197 0.16 -5.84 -21.50
C TYR A 197 -0.40 -4.92 -20.41
N LEU A 198 -1.38 -5.39 -19.64
CA LEU A 198 -1.92 -4.64 -18.52
C LEU A 198 -0.82 -4.22 -17.54
N TYR A 199 0.07 -5.13 -17.14
CA TYR A 199 1.15 -4.80 -16.19
C TYR A 199 2.14 -3.78 -16.77
N TRP A 200 2.51 -3.90 -18.05
CA TRP A 200 3.39 -2.95 -18.72
C TRP A 200 2.76 -1.57 -18.86
N ILE A 201 1.52 -1.51 -19.30
CA ILE A 201 0.78 -0.25 -19.47
C ILE A 201 0.62 0.44 -18.12
N THR A 202 0.24 -0.31 -17.08
CA THR A 202 0.06 0.26 -15.74
C THR A 202 1.38 0.78 -15.17
N LEU A 203 2.47 0.04 -15.31
CA LEU A 203 3.80 0.50 -14.90
C LEU A 203 4.22 1.76 -15.65
N GLY A 204 3.98 1.82 -16.96
CA GLY A 204 4.27 2.99 -17.78
C GLY A 204 3.46 4.21 -17.34
N MET A 205 2.14 4.07 -17.21
CA MET A 205 1.27 5.15 -16.73
C MET A 205 1.70 5.64 -15.33
N GLY A 206 1.93 4.72 -14.39
CA GLY A 206 2.34 5.08 -13.05
C GLY A 206 3.71 5.79 -13.01
N SER A 207 4.69 5.33 -13.81
CA SER A 207 5.98 6.02 -13.92
C SER A 207 5.85 7.44 -14.49
N LEU A 208 4.99 7.62 -15.50
CA LEU A 208 4.70 8.95 -16.08
C LEU A 208 3.99 9.87 -15.08
N ILE A 209 3.07 9.35 -14.25
CA ILE A 209 2.44 10.11 -13.17
C ILE A 209 3.52 10.65 -12.22
N VAL A 210 4.41 9.78 -11.72
CA VAL A 210 5.45 10.19 -10.76
C VAL A 210 6.37 11.25 -11.38
N LEU A 211 6.75 11.09 -12.65
CA LEU A 211 7.52 12.12 -13.38
C LEU A 211 6.76 13.45 -13.45
N ALA A 212 5.46 13.42 -13.72
CA ALA A 212 4.62 14.61 -13.86
C ALA A 212 4.42 15.39 -12.55
N THR A 213 4.64 14.76 -11.39
CA THR A 213 4.59 15.44 -10.08
C THR A 213 5.78 16.36 -9.83
N PHE A 214 6.91 16.17 -10.53
CA PHE A 214 8.19 16.83 -10.26
C PHE A 214 8.65 16.75 -8.80
N SER A 215 8.29 15.68 -8.10
CA SER A 215 8.75 15.42 -6.75
C SER A 215 10.14 14.79 -6.76
N ARG A 216 11.17 15.57 -6.41
CA ARG A 216 12.58 15.13 -6.42
C ARG A 216 12.79 13.89 -5.54
N GLY A 217 12.27 13.95 -4.29
CA GLY A 217 12.38 12.83 -3.35
C GLY A 217 11.71 11.56 -3.87
N ALA A 218 10.50 11.69 -4.44
CA ALA A 218 9.76 10.55 -4.97
C ALA A 218 10.42 9.93 -6.21
N LEU A 219 11.03 10.75 -7.08
CA LEU A 219 11.80 10.26 -8.24
C LEU A 219 13.04 9.49 -7.81
N ALA A 220 13.80 10.01 -6.85
CA ALA A 220 14.97 9.32 -6.30
C ALA A 220 14.57 7.98 -5.65
N VAL A 221 13.52 7.98 -4.83
CA VAL A 221 12.98 6.76 -4.20
C VAL A 221 12.48 5.76 -5.24
N MET A 222 11.81 6.22 -6.31
CA MET A 222 11.38 5.35 -7.40
C MET A 222 12.56 4.61 -8.02
N VAL A 223 13.65 5.31 -8.33
CA VAL A 223 14.86 4.69 -8.93
C VAL A 223 15.48 3.68 -7.97
N VAL A 224 15.69 4.04 -6.70
CA VAL A 224 16.27 3.16 -5.69
C VAL A 224 15.41 1.89 -5.51
N CYS A 225 14.10 2.06 -5.40
CA CYS A 225 13.20 0.93 -5.20
C CYS A 225 12.98 0.10 -6.47
N TYR A 226 13.08 0.68 -7.67
CA TYR A 226 13.13 -0.09 -8.91
C TYR A 226 14.36 -0.99 -8.95
N MET A 227 15.53 -0.48 -8.57
CA MET A 227 16.75 -1.30 -8.43
C MET A 227 16.55 -2.41 -7.38
N LEU A 228 15.92 -2.11 -6.25
CA LEU A 228 15.60 -3.12 -5.22
C LEU A 228 14.71 -4.23 -5.78
N VAL A 229 13.63 -3.90 -6.51
CA VAL A 229 12.77 -4.90 -7.16
C VAL A 229 13.55 -5.74 -8.18
N ILE A 230 14.41 -5.11 -8.98
CA ILE A 230 15.25 -5.81 -9.96
C ILE A 230 16.21 -6.79 -9.26
N ILE A 231 16.87 -6.36 -8.19
CA ILE A 231 17.80 -7.20 -7.41
C ILE A 231 17.06 -8.41 -6.81
N LEU A 232 15.95 -8.15 -6.12
CA LEU A 232 15.16 -9.21 -5.48
C LEU A 232 14.54 -10.18 -6.51
N SER A 233 14.15 -9.67 -7.67
CA SER A 233 13.63 -10.48 -8.77
C SER A 233 14.71 -11.30 -9.48
N SER A 234 15.97 -10.86 -9.41
CA SER A 234 17.11 -11.50 -10.12
C SER A 234 17.85 -12.54 -9.31
N TYR A 235 17.50 -12.68 -8.04
CA TYR A 235 18.21 -13.50 -7.07
C TYR A 235 18.30 -15.01 -7.44
N ASP A 236 17.29 -15.55 -8.16
CA ASP A 236 17.31 -16.96 -8.55
C ASP A 236 18.02 -17.25 -9.88
N ARG A 237 17.84 -16.42 -10.89
CA ARG A 237 18.55 -16.47 -12.21
C ARG A 237 18.22 -15.22 -13.02
N LEU A 238 19.26 -14.56 -13.52
CA LEU A 238 19.15 -13.56 -14.59
C LEU A 238 18.79 -14.29 -15.89
N ARG A 239 17.50 -14.39 -16.19
CA ARG A 239 17.04 -14.95 -17.48
C ARG A 239 17.20 -13.90 -18.57
N PRO A 240 17.45 -14.30 -19.83
CA PRO A 240 17.53 -13.36 -20.95
C PRO A 240 16.30 -12.46 -21.10
N SER A 241 15.12 -12.97 -20.72
CA SER A 241 13.87 -12.16 -20.72
C SER A 241 13.90 -11.03 -19.70
N LYS A 242 14.49 -11.24 -18.49
CA LYS A 242 14.63 -10.19 -17.48
C LYS A 242 15.65 -9.14 -17.91
N LEU A 243 16.77 -9.57 -18.51
CA LEU A 243 17.77 -8.65 -19.07
C LEU A 243 17.18 -7.76 -20.16
N LYS A 244 16.33 -8.30 -21.05
CA LYS A 244 15.60 -7.50 -22.04
C LYS A 244 14.69 -6.45 -21.41
N VAL A 245 13.96 -6.83 -20.34
CA VAL A 245 13.09 -5.90 -19.58
C VAL A 245 13.92 -4.81 -18.93
N ILE A 246 15.01 -5.16 -18.26
CA ILE A 246 15.92 -4.21 -17.61
C ILE A 246 16.53 -3.28 -18.64
N GLY A 247 17.00 -3.82 -19.79
CA GLY A 247 17.54 -3.03 -20.88
C GLY A 247 16.50 -2.06 -21.47
N LEU A 248 15.26 -2.51 -21.67
CA LEU A 248 14.17 -1.64 -22.15
C LEU A 248 13.84 -0.54 -21.13
N LEU A 249 13.76 -0.86 -19.84
CA LEU A 249 13.55 0.14 -18.79
C LEU A 249 14.69 1.17 -18.74
N ALA A 250 15.94 0.72 -18.87
CA ALA A 250 17.11 1.60 -18.93
C ALA A 250 17.08 2.48 -20.20
N LEU A 251 16.74 1.90 -21.36
CA LEU A 251 16.63 2.61 -22.63
C LEU A 251 15.58 3.72 -22.58
N VAL A 252 14.45 3.50 -21.90
CA VAL A 252 13.38 4.50 -21.74
C VAL A 252 13.73 5.50 -20.63
N ALA A 253 14.31 5.03 -19.51
CA ALA A 253 14.64 5.88 -18.38
C ALA A 253 15.79 6.85 -18.67
N LEU A 254 16.80 6.45 -19.46
CA LEU A 254 17.97 7.26 -19.74
C LEU A 254 17.65 8.58 -20.47
N PRO A 255 16.91 8.63 -21.59
CA PRO A 255 16.53 9.89 -22.22
C PRO A 255 15.69 10.79 -21.32
N ILE A 256 14.77 10.19 -20.55
CA ILE A 256 13.93 10.92 -19.59
C ILE A 256 14.82 11.53 -18.50
N ALA A 257 15.75 10.77 -17.95
CA ALA A 257 16.70 11.25 -16.94
C ALA A 257 17.53 12.43 -17.51
N LEU A 258 18.10 12.27 -18.69
CA LEU A 258 18.88 13.34 -19.34
C LEU A 258 18.07 14.62 -19.53
N LYS A 259 16.80 14.51 -19.93
CA LYS A 259 15.92 15.66 -20.15
C LYS A 259 15.44 16.31 -18.83
N VAL A 260 15.24 15.53 -17.78
CA VAL A 260 14.70 16.01 -16.50
C VAL A 260 15.81 16.50 -15.56
N THR A 261 17.02 15.94 -15.65
CA THR A 261 18.19 16.29 -14.80
C THR A 261 18.50 17.79 -14.76
N PRO A 262 18.56 18.55 -15.89
CA PRO A 262 18.82 19.99 -15.81
C PRO A 262 17.76 20.75 -15.01
N SER A 263 16.50 20.38 -15.14
CA SER A 263 15.39 20.97 -14.38
C SER A 263 15.48 20.63 -12.88
N ILE A 264 15.95 19.42 -12.57
CA ILE A 264 16.21 19.00 -11.18
C ILE A 264 17.38 19.78 -10.61
N ILE A 265 18.51 19.91 -11.32
CA ILE A 265 19.69 20.67 -10.89
C ILE A 265 19.31 22.13 -10.65
N LYS A 266 18.69 22.80 -11.62
CA LYS A 266 18.21 24.17 -11.48
C LYS A 266 17.32 24.35 -10.24
N ARG A 267 16.49 23.37 -9.91
CA ARG A 267 15.61 23.40 -8.74
C ARG A 267 16.35 23.16 -7.42
N PHE A 268 17.52 22.49 -7.44
CA PHE A 268 18.41 22.43 -6.27
C PHE A 268 19.12 23.78 -6.05
N GLU A 269 19.56 24.41 -7.13
CA GLU A 269 20.25 25.74 -7.09
C GLU A 269 19.29 26.86 -6.68
N THR A 270 18.02 26.78 -7.08
CA THR A 270 16.98 27.80 -6.79
C THR A 270 16.11 27.44 -5.58
N ALA A 271 16.46 26.40 -4.82
CA ALA A 271 15.70 26.05 -3.62
C ALA A 271 15.81 27.20 -2.59
N PRO A 272 14.68 27.70 -2.05
CA PRO A 272 14.76 28.74 -1.01
C PRO A 272 15.53 28.20 0.20
N VAL A 273 16.59 28.88 0.59
CA VAL A 273 17.37 28.55 1.80
C VAL A 273 16.48 28.49 3.04
N ASN A 274 15.45 29.31 3.08
CA ASN A 274 14.45 29.32 4.15
C ASN A 274 13.65 28.04 4.27
N ALA A 275 13.45 27.29 3.17
CA ALA A 275 12.67 26.03 3.23
C ALA A 275 13.44 24.87 3.88
N GLU A 276 14.76 24.87 3.79
CA GLU A 276 15.62 23.90 4.47
C GLU A 276 15.76 24.27 5.95
N LEU A 277 16.01 25.54 6.22
CA LEU A 277 16.07 26.06 7.59
C LEU A 277 14.78 25.80 8.37
N SER A 278 13.62 26.00 7.75
CA SER A 278 12.32 25.74 8.40
C SER A 278 12.11 24.26 8.71
N ARG A 279 12.63 23.35 7.88
CA ARG A 279 12.59 21.89 8.18
C ARG A 279 13.49 21.54 9.37
N HIS A 280 14.70 22.12 9.46
CA HIS A 280 15.58 21.90 10.61
C HIS A 280 14.92 22.40 11.90
N GLN A 281 14.37 23.59 11.90
CA GLN A 281 13.65 24.15 13.05
C GLN A 281 12.46 23.30 13.49
N ALA A 282 11.68 22.78 12.55
CA ALA A 282 10.58 21.86 12.86
C ALA A 282 11.08 20.52 13.42
N ASN A 283 12.23 20.01 12.94
CA ASN A 283 12.86 18.81 13.48
C ASN A 283 13.35 19.04 14.92
N ASP A 284 13.97 20.18 15.21
CA ASP A 284 14.44 20.54 16.55
C ASP A 284 13.27 20.64 17.54
N ALA A 285 12.17 21.25 17.13
CA ALA A 285 10.94 21.28 17.90
C ALA A 285 10.42 19.85 18.19
N ALA A 286 10.42 18.97 17.20
CA ALA A 286 9.99 17.57 17.36
C ALA A 286 10.88 16.81 18.35
N ILE A 287 12.20 16.98 18.28
CA ILE A 287 13.15 16.35 19.21
C ILE A 287 12.95 16.87 20.63
N ALA A 288 12.75 18.18 20.81
CA ALA A 288 12.46 18.77 22.11
C ALA A 288 11.14 18.23 22.71
N MET A 289 10.08 18.08 21.89
CA MET A 289 8.82 17.47 22.30
C MET A 289 9.01 16.01 22.71
N ALA A 290 9.77 15.23 21.94
CA ALA A 290 10.06 13.82 22.24
C ALA A 290 10.82 13.63 23.55
N GLY A 291 11.64 14.59 23.94
CA GLY A 291 12.38 14.60 25.21
C GLY A 291 11.58 15.12 26.41
N SER A 292 10.44 15.76 26.20
CA SER A 292 9.67 16.41 27.27
C SER A 292 8.84 15.42 28.10
N SER A 293 8.45 14.26 27.55
CA SER A 293 7.64 13.26 28.19
C SER A 293 7.89 11.87 27.58
N TRP A 294 7.71 10.81 28.36
CA TRP A 294 7.78 9.41 27.91
C TRP A 294 6.83 9.09 26.74
N LEU A 295 5.67 9.75 26.70
CA LEU A 295 4.63 9.58 25.70
C LEU A 295 4.54 10.78 24.73
N GLY A 296 5.51 11.71 24.77
CA GLY A 296 5.52 12.89 23.92
C GLY A 296 4.46 13.93 24.32
N VAL A 297 3.93 14.66 23.35
CA VAL A 297 2.92 15.73 23.56
C VAL A 297 1.48 15.29 23.27
N GLY A 298 1.28 14.02 22.95
CA GLY A 298 0.01 13.44 22.54
C GLY A 298 -0.15 13.35 21.02
N ILE A 299 -0.76 12.24 20.56
CA ILE A 299 -1.00 12.01 19.16
C ILE A 299 -1.81 13.15 18.55
N ASN A 300 -1.45 13.56 17.32
CA ASN A 300 -2.06 14.69 16.60
C ASN A 300 -2.05 16.01 17.39
N ASN A 301 -1.04 16.25 18.26
CA ASN A 301 -0.88 17.48 19.03
C ASN A 301 0.40 18.26 18.69
N TYR A 302 1.25 17.78 17.77
CA TYR A 302 2.47 18.47 17.38
C TYR A 302 2.20 19.92 16.96
N SER A 303 1.27 20.11 16.02
CA SER A 303 0.95 21.45 15.49
C SER A 303 0.39 22.38 16.58
N TYR A 304 -0.41 21.85 17.53
CA TYR A 304 -0.86 22.65 18.66
C TYR A 304 0.30 23.05 19.57
N ALA A 305 1.17 22.12 19.90
CA ALA A 305 2.30 22.35 20.80
C ALA A 305 3.26 23.39 20.23
N VAL A 306 3.60 23.32 18.94
CA VAL A 306 4.52 24.29 18.29
C VAL A 306 3.92 25.69 18.15
N ASN A 307 2.60 25.83 18.16
CA ASN A 307 1.94 27.13 18.06
C ASN A 307 1.62 27.76 19.41
N ASN A 308 1.34 26.98 20.45
CA ASN A 308 0.67 27.46 21.65
C ASN A 308 1.45 27.18 22.95
N THR A 309 2.65 26.60 22.87
CA THR A 309 3.46 26.27 24.07
C THR A 309 4.88 26.79 23.94
N SER A 310 5.76 26.49 24.90
CA SER A 310 7.18 26.86 24.89
C SER A 310 7.94 26.32 23.66
N PHE A 311 7.44 25.30 22.96
CA PHE A 311 8.06 24.79 21.74
C PHE A 311 7.98 25.75 20.57
N SER A 312 7.16 26.81 20.66
CA SER A 312 7.10 27.90 19.68
C SER A 312 8.44 28.63 19.47
N GLN A 313 9.34 28.58 20.47
CA GLN A 313 10.67 29.17 20.38
C GLN A 313 11.57 28.50 19.31
N PHE A 314 11.32 27.26 18.95
CA PHE A 314 12.10 26.55 17.93
C PHE A 314 11.72 26.92 16.49
N VAL A 315 10.47 27.40 16.26
CA VAL A 315 9.98 27.72 14.92
C VAL A 315 9.51 29.17 14.88
N PRO A 316 10.17 30.05 14.12
CA PRO A 316 9.75 31.46 13.96
C PRO A 316 8.31 31.62 13.43
N LEU A 317 7.71 32.77 13.70
CA LEU A 317 6.32 33.07 13.24
C LEU A 317 6.19 33.17 11.73
N GLU A 318 7.28 33.53 11.06
CA GLU A 318 7.35 33.65 9.60
C GLU A 318 7.35 32.30 8.86
N VAL A 319 7.52 31.22 9.62
CA VAL A 319 7.56 29.85 9.10
C VAL A 319 6.22 29.16 9.32
N ASP A 320 5.80 28.31 8.38
CA ASP A 320 4.63 27.49 8.57
C ASP A 320 4.81 26.51 9.74
N ARG A 321 4.10 26.76 10.82
CA ARG A 321 4.05 25.94 12.03
C ARG A 321 3.04 24.80 11.91
N GLY A 322 3.04 24.11 10.76
CA GLY A 322 2.21 22.94 10.49
C GLY A 322 2.75 21.68 11.16
N ILE A 323 2.99 20.65 10.36
CA ILE A 323 3.48 19.33 10.81
C ILE A 323 4.93 19.15 10.38
N VAL A 324 5.76 18.53 11.23
CA VAL A 324 7.14 18.20 10.87
C VAL A 324 7.19 17.23 9.68
N HIS A 325 8.03 17.55 8.69
CA HIS A 325 8.18 16.75 7.46
C HIS A 325 9.10 15.53 7.65
N ASN A 326 8.91 14.80 8.73
CA ASN A 326 9.59 13.55 9.03
C ASN A 326 8.69 12.71 9.93
N ILE A 327 8.22 11.57 9.40
CA ILE A 327 7.27 10.74 10.14
C ILE A 327 7.84 10.15 11.43
N TYR A 328 9.13 9.86 11.46
CA TYR A 328 9.78 9.27 12.63
C TYR A 328 9.86 10.30 13.77
N LEU A 329 10.28 11.53 13.43
CA LEU A 329 10.30 12.62 14.40
C LEU A 329 8.89 13.01 14.84
N LEU A 330 7.89 12.95 13.96
CA LEU A 330 6.51 13.19 14.32
C LEU A 330 6.01 12.16 15.34
N HIS A 331 6.31 10.86 15.14
CA HIS A 331 5.95 9.83 16.12
C HIS A 331 6.68 10.00 17.44
N ALA A 332 7.97 10.35 17.42
CA ALA A 332 8.74 10.64 18.62
C ALA A 332 8.18 11.85 19.39
N ALA A 333 7.83 12.93 18.68
CA ALA A 333 7.22 14.11 19.29
C ALA A 333 5.86 13.83 19.92
N GLU A 334 4.98 13.10 19.22
CA GLU A 334 3.60 12.91 19.63
C GLU A 334 3.36 11.72 20.56
N MET A 335 4.22 10.68 20.48
CA MET A 335 4.05 9.43 21.24
C MET A 335 5.30 9.06 22.05
N GLY A 336 6.28 9.96 22.12
CA GLY A 336 7.57 9.73 22.78
C GLY A 336 8.46 8.73 22.04
N TRP A 337 9.64 8.49 22.61
CA TRP A 337 10.58 7.50 22.06
C TRP A 337 10.01 6.07 22.07
N LEU A 338 9.16 5.76 23.07
CA LEU A 338 8.45 4.47 23.12
C LEU A 338 7.50 4.32 21.91
N GLY A 339 6.76 5.38 21.57
CA GLY A 339 5.88 5.39 20.40
C GLY A 339 6.64 5.20 19.09
N LEU A 340 7.77 5.87 18.93
CA LEU A 340 8.66 5.66 17.80
C LEU A 340 9.17 4.22 17.74
N PHE A 341 9.63 3.65 18.85
CA PHE A 341 10.10 2.27 18.90
C PHE A 341 9.02 1.27 18.45
N VAL A 342 7.81 1.41 18.98
CA VAL A 342 6.68 0.53 18.63
C VAL A 342 6.30 0.70 17.15
N PHE A 343 6.33 1.93 16.64
CA PHE A 343 6.08 2.22 15.23
C PHE A 343 7.12 1.55 14.32
N VAL A 344 8.40 1.69 14.63
CA VAL A 344 9.49 1.04 13.87
C VAL A 344 9.39 -0.49 13.96
N LEU A 345 9.04 -1.03 15.13
CA LEU A 345 8.81 -2.46 15.30
C LEU A 345 7.63 -2.95 14.46
N MET A 346 6.56 -2.19 14.36
CA MET A 346 5.42 -2.51 13.49
C MET A 346 5.85 -2.55 12.01
N ILE A 347 6.61 -1.55 11.55
CA ILE A 347 7.20 -1.54 10.20
C ILE A 347 8.05 -2.80 9.97
N ALA A 348 8.98 -3.09 10.88
CA ALA A 348 9.88 -4.23 10.77
C ALA A 348 9.12 -5.56 10.71
N ARG A 349 8.03 -5.71 11.45
CA ARG A 349 7.16 -6.91 11.43
C ARG A 349 6.48 -7.11 10.08
N PHE A 350 5.98 -6.06 9.45
CA PHE A 350 5.40 -6.15 8.11
C PHE A 350 6.46 -6.45 7.04
N GLN A 351 7.61 -5.77 7.10
CA GLN A 351 8.72 -6.05 6.20
C GLN A 351 9.23 -7.49 6.36
N TRP A 352 9.38 -7.97 7.59
CA TRP A 352 9.79 -9.34 7.87
C TRP A 352 8.83 -10.39 7.32
N MET A 353 7.54 -10.09 7.31
CA MET A 353 6.53 -10.98 6.70
C MET A 353 6.77 -11.15 5.20
N ALA A 354 7.08 -10.07 4.48
CA ALA A 354 7.43 -10.13 3.07
C ALA A 354 8.75 -10.90 2.85
N VAL A 355 9.78 -10.59 3.65
CA VAL A 355 11.09 -11.28 3.59
C VAL A 355 10.94 -12.79 3.75
N LYS A 356 10.13 -13.27 4.71
CA LYS A 356 9.86 -14.71 4.89
C LYS A 356 9.29 -15.39 3.62
N ILE A 357 8.49 -14.68 2.84
CA ILE A 357 7.93 -15.22 1.59
C ILE A 357 9.00 -15.20 0.49
N ILE A 358 9.75 -14.11 0.38
CA ILE A 358 10.81 -13.92 -0.63
C ILE A 358 11.93 -14.95 -0.45
N LEU A 359 12.35 -15.19 0.79
CA LEU A 359 13.43 -16.15 1.11
C LEU A 359 13.08 -17.61 0.77
N LYS A 360 11.81 -17.96 0.58
CA LYS A 360 11.41 -19.28 0.08
C LYS A 360 11.80 -19.51 -1.38
N ARG A 361 12.24 -18.49 -2.09
CA ARG A 361 12.77 -18.54 -3.48
C ARG A 361 11.86 -19.29 -4.47
N GLN A 362 10.56 -19.14 -4.33
CA GLN A 362 9.59 -19.77 -5.21
C GLN A 362 9.21 -18.81 -6.33
N ASP A 363 9.37 -19.23 -7.59
CA ASP A 363 8.90 -18.48 -8.75
C ASP A 363 7.36 -18.63 -8.88
N THR A 364 6.64 -17.91 -8.03
CA THR A 364 5.18 -17.96 -7.94
C THR A 364 4.60 -16.56 -7.90
N VAL A 365 3.35 -16.42 -8.30
CA VAL A 365 2.59 -15.15 -8.19
C VAL A 365 2.67 -14.57 -6.76
N ILE A 366 2.70 -15.45 -5.75
CA ILE A 366 2.82 -15.06 -4.33
C ILE A 366 4.15 -14.35 -4.06
N SER A 367 5.27 -14.88 -4.58
CA SER A 367 6.59 -14.23 -4.44
C SER A 367 6.64 -12.90 -5.19
N HIS A 368 6.03 -12.81 -6.37
CA HIS A 368 6.01 -11.56 -7.14
C HIS A 368 5.27 -10.46 -6.38
N VAL A 369 4.12 -10.78 -5.79
CA VAL A 369 3.38 -9.83 -4.94
C VAL A 369 4.19 -9.46 -3.71
N ALA A 370 4.83 -10.42 -3.04
CA ALA A 370 5.63 -10.16 -1.85
C ALA A 370 6.82 -9.23 -2.14
N ILE A 371 7.53 -9.44 -3.27
CA ILE A 371 8.62 -8.55 -3.70
C ILE A 371 8.09 -7.14 -3.96
N GLY A 372 6.97 -7.03 -4.70
CA GLY A 372 6.35 -5.75 -5.01
C GLY A 372 5.92 -4.99 -3.76
N ILE A 373 5.21 -5.65 -2.82
CA ILE A 373 4.76 -5.03 -1.56
C ILE A 373 5.95 -4.69 -0.65
N PHE A 374 6.98 -5.54 -0.58
CA PHE A 374 8.19 -5.23 0.17
C PHE A 374 8.84 -3.93 -0.31
N ALA A 375 9.03 -3.80 -1.62
CA ALA A 375 9.60 -2.60 -2.20
C ALA A 375 8.68 -1.38 -2.09
N ALA A 376 7.36 -1.57 -2.20
CA ALA A 376 6.35 -0.52 -1.99
C ALA A 376 6.42 0.06 -0.57
N MET A 377 6.46 -0.80 0.44
CA MET A 377 6.65 -0.38 1.83
C MET A 377 8.01 0.27 2.05
N THR A 378 9.08 -0.27 1.45
CA THR A 378 10.41 0.34 1.53
C THR A 378 10.42 1.76 0.92
N ALA A 379 9.75 1.95 -0.22
CA ALA A 379 9.62 3.26 -0.85
C ALA A 379 8.91 4.26 0.07
N LEU A 380 7.81 3.84 0.69
CA LEU A 380 7.08 4.65 1.68
C LEU A 380 8.00 5.06 2.84
N TRP A 381 8.74 4.12 3.42
CA TRP A 381 9.58 4.38 4.60
C TRP A 381 10.77 5.27 4.30
N ILE A 382 11.41 5.12 3.13
CA ILE A 382 12.49 6.01 2.71
C ILE A 382 11.95 7.44 2.50
N GLN A 383 10.81 7.58 1.82
CA GLN A 383 10.23 8.89 1.57
C GLN A 383 9.68 9.55 2.84
N SER A 384 9.29 8.76 3.82
CA SER A 384 8.84 9.22 5.14
C SER A 384 9.94 9.87 6.00
N LEU A 385 11.22 9.78 5.61
CA LEU A 385 12.30 10.60 6.17
C LEU A 385 12.19 12.09 5.77
N LEU A 386 11.52 12.36 4.65
CA LEU A 386 11.40 13.71 4.07
C LEU A 386 9.97 14.24 4.10
N GLU A 387 9.00 13.41 4.53
CA GLU A 387 7.57 13.73 4.52
C GLU A 387 6.85 13.04 5.69
N TRP A 388 5.75 13.60 6.13
CA TRP A 388 4.84 12.98 7.12
C TRP A 388 3.87 11.98 6.46
N ALA A 389 4.35 11.26 5.46
CA ALA A 389 3.56 10.47 4.52
C ALA A 389 2.57 9.49 5.20
N PHE A 390 3.04 8.72 6.18
CA PHE A 390 2.22 7.73 6.87
C PHE A 390 1.05 8.33 7.68
N ARG A 391 1.02 9.63 7.92
CA ARG A 391 -0.08 10.31 8.60
C ARG A 391 -1.11 10.90 7.62
N GLN A 392 -0.85 10.84 6.33
CA GLN A 392 -1.81 11.22 5.29
C GLN A 392 -2.80 10.08 5.08
N THR A 393 -4.12 10.35 5.19
CA THR A 393 -5.18 9.32 5.16
C THR A 393 -5.07 8.40 3.95
N TYR A 394 -4.84 8.94 2.75
CA TYR A 394 -4.64 8.17 1.51
C TYR A 394 -3.55 7.12 1.62
N ILE A 395 -2.37 7.55 2.11
CA ILE A 395 -1.18 6.71 2.24
C ILE A 395 -1.36 5.67 3.35
N THR A 396 -1.94 6.09 4.49
CA THR A 396 -2.21 5.18 5.60
C THR A 396 -3.14 4.05 5.18
N VAL A 397 -4.24 4.38 4.50
CA VAL A 397 -5.23 3.40 4.04
C VAL A 397 -4.61 2.47 3.00
N GLU A 398 -3.86 2.99 2.03
CA GLU A 398 -3.15 2.18 1.03
C GLU A 398 -2.13 1.24 1.69
N PHE A 399 -1.34 1.73 2.64
CA PHE A 399 -0.39 0.90 3.37
C PHE A 399 -1.08 -0.27 4.08
N PHE A 400 -2.15 -0.01 4.84
CA PHE A 400 -2.85 -1.06 5.57
C PHE A 400 -3.61 -2.03 4.65
N MET A 401 -4.07 -1.57 3.50
CA MET A 401 -4.60 -2.42 2.43
C MET A 401 -3.52 -3.38 1.93
N LEU A 402 -2.36 -2.88 1.52
CA LEU A 402 -1.24 -3.70 1.03
C LEU A 402 -0.69 -4.63 2.13
N ALA A 403 -0.64 -4.17 3.37
CA ALA A 403 -0.26 -4.99 4.52
C ALA A 403 -1.23 -6.17 4.75
N GLY A 404 -2.54 -5.93 4.60
CA GLY A 404 -3.58 -6.96 4.67
C GLY A 404 -3.41 -8.02 3.56
N PHE A 405 -3.11 -7.58 2.34
CA PHE A 405 -2.81 -8.51 1.25
C PHE A 405 -1.56 -9.33 1.50
N LEU A 406 -0.49 -8.68 1.94
CA LEU A 406 0.74 -9.38 2.30
C LEU A 406 0.49 -10.46 3.36
N ALA A 407 -0.26 -10.12 4.40
CA ALA A 407 -0.62 -11.04 5.47
C ALA A 407 -1.44 -12.25 4.98
N ALA A 408 -2.25 -12.07 3.93
CA ALA A 408 -3.08 -13.13 3.36
C ALA A 408 -2.33 -14.07 2.41
N LEU A 409 -1.17 -13.68 1.86
CA LEU A 409 -0.43 -14.45 0.85
C LEU A 409 -0.13 -15.90 1.26
N PRO A 410 0.28 -16.22 2.51
CA PRO A 410 0.51 -17.61 2.92
C PRO A 410 -0.76 -18.47 2.81
N ARG A 411 -1.93 -17.90 3.10
CA ARG A 411 -3.22 -18.59 2.97
C ARG A 411 -3.58 -18.84 1.52
N VAL A 412 -3.38 -17.87 0.64
CA VAL A 412 -3.57 -18.03 -0.81
C VAL A 412 -2.65 -19.12 -1.35
N GLN A 413 -1.38 -19.15 -0.91
CA GLN A 413 -0.42 -20.18 -1.28
C GLN A 413 -0.87 -21.57 -0.86
N ALA A 414 -1.33 -21.71 0.38
CA ALA A 414 -1.85 -22.99 0.89
C ALA A 414 -3.06 -23.49 0.06
N HIS A 415 -3.97 -22.59 -0.30
CA HIS A 415 -5.11 -22.92 -1.17
C HIS A 415 -4.67 -23.38 -2.57
N MET A 416 -3.71 -22.69 -3.20
CA MET A 416 -3.16 -23.09 -4.50
C MET A 416 -2.50 -24.48 -4.46
N LEU A 417 -1.73 -24.75 -3.41
CA LEU A 417 -1.10 -26.06 -3.21
C LEU A 417 -2.13 -27.16 -2.98
N GLY A 418 -3.20 -26.89 -2.24
CA GLY A 418 -4.33 -27.81 -2.05
C GLY A 418 -4.99 -28.21 -3.38
N LEU A 419 -5.30 -27.22 -4.21
CA LEU A 419 -5.87 -27.45 -5.54
C LEU A 419 -4.94 -28.27 -6.45
N ARG A 420 -3.62 -27.98 -6.40
CA ARG A 420 -2.63 -28.74 -7.18
C ARG A 420 -2.56 -30.21 -6.74
N ARG A 421 -2.57 -30.47 -5.43
CA ARG A 421 -2.60 -31.85 -4.89
C ARG A 421 -3.88 -32.59 -5.32
N GLN A 422 -5.03 -31.96 -5.25
CA GLN A 422 -6.29 -32.57 -5.69
C GLN A 422 -6.25 -32.95 -7.17
N LYS A 423 -5.76 -32.06 -8.05
CA LYS A 423 -5.60 -32.36 -9.48
C LYS A 423 -4.66 -33.55 -9.73
N LEU A 424 -3.53 -33.61 -9.02
CA LEU A 424 -2.57 -34.72 -9.14
C LEU A 424 -3.19 -36.06 -8.70
N MET A 425 -3.97 -36.05 -7.61
CA MET A 425 -4.67 -37.26 -7.17
C MET A 425 -5.72 -37.70 -8.20
N GLN A 426 -6.49 -36.79 -8.80
CA GLN A 426 -7.45 -37.11 -9.86
C GLN A 426 -6.74 -37.71 -11.09
N VAL A 427 -5.65 -37.13 -11.55
CA VAL A 427 -4.87 -37.67 -12.68
C VAL A 427 -4.34 -39.06 -12.35
N HIS A 428 -3.83 -39.28 -11.13
CA HIS A 428 -3.35 -40.59 -10.71
C HIS A 428 -4.49 -41.64 -10.69
N GLN A 429 -5.67 -41.27 -10.19
CA GLN A 429 -6.86 -42.17 -10.20
C GLN A 429 -7.31 -42.50 -11.61
N VAL A 430 -7.34 -41.53 -12.53
CA VAL A 430 -7.70 -41.77 -13.95
C VAL A 430 -6.64 -42.67 -14.59
N ARG A 431 -5.34 -42.45 -14.35
CA ARG A 431 -4.27 -43.30 -14.89
C ARG A 431 -4.35 -44.74 -14.39
N LYS A 432 -4.69 -44.93 -13.09
CA LYS A 432 -4.88 -46.24 -12.49
C LYS A 432 -6.14 -46.98 -13.10
N LYS A 433 -7.22 -46.21 -13.34
CA LYS A 433 -8.40 -46.78 -14.03
C LYS A 433 -8.09 -47.20 -15.45
N LEU A 434 -7.33 -46.40 -16.21
CA LEU A 434 -6.91 -46.72 -17.58
C LEU A 434 -5.98 -47.94 -17.64
N GLN A 435 -5.10 -48.11 -16.67
CA GLN A 435 -4.20 -49.29 -16.57
C GLN A 435 -4.96 -50.57 -16.24
N ASN A 436 -6.08 -50.47 -15.52
CA ASN A 436 -6.91 -51.61 -15.12
C ASN A 436 -8.07 -51.86 -16.10
N MET A 437 -8.18 -51.08 -17.19
CA MET A 437 -9.15 -51.40 -18.24
C MET A 437 -8.69 -52.61 -19.03
N PRO A 438 -9.55 -53.63 -19.20
CA PRO A 438 -9.20 -54.78 -20.05
C PRO A 438 -8.95 -54.26 -21.47
N LEU A 439 -7.84 -54.73 -22.05
CA LEU A 439 -7.54 -54.46 -23.46
C LEU A 439 -8.74 -54.85 -24.32
N HIS A 440 -9.25 -53.91 -25.09
CA HIS A 440 -10.38 -54.15 -25.97
C HIS A 440 -10.05 -55.32 -26.92
N PRO A 441 -10.89 -56.36 -27.08
CA PRO A 441 -10.58 -57.57 -27.88
C PRO A 441 -10.10 -57.27 -29.31
N ALA A 442 -10.45 -56.12 -29.87
CA ALA A 442 -10.05 -55.70 -31.20
C ALA A 442 -8.52 -55.41 -31.36
N LEU A 443 -7.78 -55.13 -30.24
CA LEU A 443 -6.32 -54.93 -30.29
C LEU A 443 -5.55 -56.26 -30.12
N ALA A 444 -6.21 -57.31 -29.67
CA ALA A 444 -5.60 -58.64 -29.58
C ALA A 444 -5.52 -59.37 -30.95
N ILE A 445 -6.29 -58.92 -31.94
CA ILE A 445 -6.33 -59.55 -33.27
C ILE A 445 -5.18 -59.05 -34.17
N SER A 446 -4.63 -57.86 -33.94
CA SER A 446 -3.54 -57.32 -34.79
C SER A 446 -2.18 -58.00 -34.56
N ASN A 447 -1.93 -58.65 -33.42
CA ASN A 447 -0.68 -59.33 -33.09
C ASN A 447 -0.61 -60.77 -33.60
N ASN A 448 -1.69 -61.34 -34.09
CA ASN A 448 -1.72 -62.70 -34.66
C ASN A 448 -1.65 -62.72 -36.20
N LEU A 449 -1.53 -61.57 -36.87
CA LEU A 449 -1.42 -61.49 -38.37
C LEU A 449 0.04 -61.21 -38.82
N SER A 450 0.98 -61.23 -37.88
CA SER A 450 2.44 -61.04 -38.19
C SER A 450 3.29 -62.25 -37.76
N ARG A 451 2.71 -63.47 -37.82
CA ARG A 451 3.51 -64.71 -37.77
C ARG A 451 3.33 -65.52 -39.07
#